data_13577f32e9792895860f7d7b1a01c601
#
_entry.id   13577f32e9792895860f7d7b1a01c601
#
_cell.length_a   1.000
_cell.length_b   1.000
_cell.length_c   1.000
_cell.angle_alpha   90.00
_cell.angle_beta   90.00
_cell.angle_gamma   90.00
#
_symmetry.space_group_name_H-M   'P 1'
#
loop_
_entity.id
_entity.type
_entity.pdbx_description
1 polymer ?
#
loop_
_entity_poly.entity_id
_entity_poly.type
_entity_poly.pdbx_seq_one_letter_code
_entity_poly.pdbx_strand_id
1 'polypeptide(L)'
;MATKKRRKVVAVISLFVWVALLAGAASAQDPSAGVERDFERATQLHQSGDLQGAVRAYLAILATNPARVDVRSNLGAAYSALGRYEDAIQEYKRALVIDSGNYAIRFNLALAYYKAAWFTEAAAELEKFIAAVPNTPQTANAQLVLADCQVRLGEYKKVIEALSPLADADSGNRTLAYLLGSALIGDGQLDKGQAIIDRLFRHEDSAEAHLLMGSILLLADDAQSALKEAQRALELNPKLPTVQAWYGRVLMRLGDTEKAKVAFKTELASNANDFDSNLYLGVLLRQDKQLDEARSYLQRAIQLRPREQYARYHLAAVYAAAGKPGDALPLLEGVLKEHGDFVEARVLLASVYYRLNRKDDGDREKAIIQKSNADQQAKPPKQL
;
A
#
# COMPACT_ATOMS: atom_id res chain seq x y z
N MET A 1 63.85 48.38 -75.73
CA MET A 1 63.86 49.79 -75.24
C MET A 1 62.53 49.99 -74.43
N ALA A 2 62.69 50.62 -73.26
CA ALA A 2 61.62 51.22 -72.47
C ALA A 2 60.67 50.25 -71.75
N THR A 3 60.38 50.34 -70.53
CA THR A 3 60.90 51.07 -69.35
C THR A 3 59.91 50.74 -68.18
N LYS A 4 60.54 50.52 -67.06
CA LYS A 4 59.99 50.66 -65.71
C LYS A 4 58.85 51.66 -65.52
N LYS A 5 57.77 51.20 -64.89
CA LYS A 5 57.07 51.89 -63.81
C LYS A 5 55.69 51.20 -63.54
N ARG A 6 55.62 50.44 -62.55
CA ARG A 6 54.40 50.23 -61.74
C ARG A 6 54.63 49.18 -60.63
N ARG A 7 55.23 49.66 -59.56
CA ARG A 7 55.16 48.92 -58.27
C ARG A 7 54.97 50.00 -57.23
N LYS A 8 53.80 50.03 -56.65
CA LYS A 8 53.50 50.55 -55.34
C LYS A 8 52.03 50.91 -55.24
N VAL A 9 51.09 49.92 -55.17
CA VAL A 9 49.74 50.13 -54.64
C VAL A 9 49.07 48.72 -54.43
N VAL A 10 49.74 47.79 -53.90
CA VAL A 10 49.05 46.47 -53.51
C VAL A 10 49.57 45.98 -52.16
N ALA A 11 49.74 46.81 -51.19
CA ALA A 11 50.27 46.39 -49.88
C ALA A 11 49.45 46.89 -48.66
N VAL A 12 48.21 47.34 -48.84
CA VAL A 12 47.38 47.83 -47.67
C VAL A 12 45.98 47.21 -47.53
N ILE A 13 45.58 46.29 -48.44
CA ILE A 13 44.24 45.67 -48.35
C ILE A 13 44.24 44.24 -47.77
N SER A 14 45.41 43.64 -47.47
CA SER A 14 45.56 42.29 -46.99
C SER A 14 45.58 42.14 -45.47
N LEU A 15 45.41 43.20 -44.66
CA LEU A 15 45.57 43.16 -43.22
C LEU A 15 44.25 43.35 -42.45
N PHE A 16 43.12 43.55 -43.14
CA PHE A 16 41.79 43.69 -42.47
C PHE A 16 40.83 42.52 -42.66
N VAL A 17 41.20 41.47 -43.39
CA VAL A 17 40.31 40.30 -43.62
C VAL A 17 40.65 39.14 -42.68
N TRP A 18 41.77 39.18 -41.93
CA TRP A 18 42.15 38.07 -41.01
C TRP A 18 41.84 38.29 -39.55
N VAL A 19 41.20 39.39 -39.14
CA VAL A 19 40.72 39.58 -37.75
C VAL A 19 39.24 39.29 -37.57
N ALA A 20 38.46 39.09 -38.65
CA ALA A 20 37.04 38.78 -38.58
C ALA A 20 36.70 37.26 -38.64
N LEU A 21 37.70 36.37 -38.69
CA LEU A 21 37.54 34.92 -38.80
C LEU A 21 38.02 34.14 -37.55
N LEU A 22 38.39 34.85 -36.47
CA LEU A 22 38.78 34.23 -35.18
C LEU A 22 37.81 34.51 -34.03
N ALA A 23 36.65 35.09 -34.30
CA ALA A 23 35.61 35.38 -33.30
C ALA A 23 34.34 34.56 -33.54
N GLY A 24 34.42 33.39 -34.17
CA GLY A 24 33.22 32.61 -34.55
C GLY A 24 33.29 31.10 -34.31
N ALA A 25 34.19 30.65 -33.44
CA ALA A 25 34.16 29.25 -32.99
C ALA A 25 33.95 29.18 -31.46
N ALA A 26 33.01 29.95 -30.94
CA ALA A 26 32.27 29.49 -29.80
C ALA A 26 31.47 28.28 -30.31
N SER A 27 32.00 27.07 -30.08
CA SER A 27 31.25 25.84 -30.31
C SER A 27 29.90 26.04 -29.68
N ALA A 28 28.87 26.18 -30.49
CA ALA A 28 27.51 25.99 -30.01
C ALA A 28 27.51 24.61 -29.38
N GLN A 29 27.70 24.54 -28.07
CA GLN A 29 27.52 23.29 -27.33
C GLN A 29 26.10 22.84 -27.65
N ASP A 30 26.00 21.71 -28.32
CA ASP A 30 24.70 21.10 -28.61
C ASP A 30 23.90 21.07 -27.30
N PRO A 31 22.78 21.79 -27.21
CA PRO A 31 22.00 21.87 -25.98
C PRO A 31 21.59 20.45 -25.49
N SER A 32 21.47 19.49 -26.40
CA SER A 32 21.17 18.10 -26.09
C SER A 32 22.32 17.41 -25.34
N ALA A 33 23.58 17.69 -25.76
CA ALA A 33 24.76 17.13 -25.10
C ALA A 33 24.99 17.71 -23.68
N GLY A 34 24.45 18.89 -23.39
CA GLY A 34 24.41 19.45 -22.03
C GLY A 34 23.47 18.72 -21.12
N VAL A 35 22.26 18.51 -21.59
CA VAL A 35 21.20 17.78 -20.83
C VAL A 35 21.61 16.35 -20.55
N GLU A 36 22.29 15.68 -21.50
CA GLU A 36 22.71 14.28 -21.31
C GLU A 36 23.80 14.16 -20.25
N ARG A 37 24.75 15.07 -20.22
CA ARG A 37 25.75 15.14 -19.13
C ARG A 37 25.12 15.39 -17.75
N ASP A 38 24.12 16.27 -17.69
CA ASP A 38 23.39 16.53 -16.44
C ASP A 38 22.62 15.28 -16.00
N PHE A 39 22.05 14.52 -16.94
CA PHE A 39 21.37 13.25 -16.65
C PHE A 39 22.35 12.17 -16.15
N GLU A 40 23.51 12.02 -16.80
CA GLU A 40 24.56 11.11 -16.34
C GLU A 40 25.01 11.45 -14.92
N ARG A 41 25.23 12.74 -14.63
CA ARG A 41 25.60 13.21 -13.29
C ARG A 41 24.50 12.91 -12.26
N ALA A 42 23.24 13.15 -12.59
CA ALA A 42 22.10 12.83 -11.72
C ALA A 42 22.03 11.34 -11.41
N THR A 43 22.27 10.50 -12.44
CA THR A 43 22.30 9.03 -12.30
C THR A 43 23.49 8.58 -11.44
N GLN A 44 24.65 9.18 -11.55
CA GLN A 44 25.80 8.90 -10.67
C GLN A 44 25.52 9.25 -9.22
N LEU A 45 24.87 10.39 -8.95
CA LEU A 45 24.41 10.75 -7.59
C LEU A 45 23.44 9.72 -7.04
N HIS A 46 22.50 9.25 -7.86
CA HIS A 46 21.55 8.22 -7.47
C HIS A 46 22.26 6.90 -7.11
N GLN A 47 23.17 6.45 -7.97
CA GLN A 47 23.93 5.20 -7.78
C GLN A 47 24.88 5.27 -6.58
N SER A 48 25.46 6.44 -6.29
CA SER A 48 26.31 6.64 -5.12
C SER A 48 25.55 6.77 -3.79
N GLY A 49 24.21 6.82 -3.84
CA GLY A 49 23.36 6.96 -2.66
C GLY A 49 23.08 8.40 -2.23
N ASP A 50 23.60 9.43 -2.94
CA ASP A 50 23.17 10.82 -2.73
C ASP A 50 21.79 11.04 -3.39
N LEU A 51 20.77 10.42 -2.79
CA LEU A 51 19.41 10.46 -3.30
C LEU A 51 18.83 11.88 -3.34
N GLN A 52 19.18 12.72 -2.36
CA GLN A 52 18.72 14.11 -2.31
C GLN A 52 19.39 14.96 -3.42
N GLY A 53 20.68 14.75 -3.67
CA GLY A 53 21.40 15.33 -4.79
C GLY A 53 20.81 14.91 -6.13
N ALA A 54 20.53 13.61 -6.30
CA ALA A 54 19.90 13.07 -7.49
C ALA A 54 18.52 13.69 -7.76
N VAL A 55 17.67 13.80 -6.74
CA VAL A 55 16.34 14.44 -6.85
C VAL A 55 16.47 15.89 -7.34
N ARG A 56 17.38 16.69 -6.75
CA ARG A 56 17.60 18.09 -7.20
C ARG A 56 18.06 18.14 -8.65
N ALA A 57 18.98 17.26 -9.04
CA ALA A 57 19.52 17.22 -10.40
C ALA A 57 18.43 16.79 -11.42
N TYR A 58 17.64 15.76 -11.13
CA TYR A 58 16.53 15.35 -12.00
C TYR A 58 15.46 16.45 -12.15
N LEU A 59 15.11 17.13 -11.05
CA LEU A 59 14.17 18.25 -11.10
C LEU A 59 14.69 19.43 -11.97
N ALA A 60 15.99 19.73 -11.90
CA ALA A 60 16.61 20.76 -12.74
C ALA A 60 16.50 20.40 -14.23
N ILE A 61 16.72 19.14 -14.61
CA ILE A 61 16.56 18.66 -15.99
C ILE A 61 15.09 18.79 -16.43
N LEU A 62 14.15 18.36 -15.57
CA LEU A 62 12.72 18.41 -15.89
C LEU A 62 12.14 19.82 -15.99
N ALA A 63 12.79 20.82 -15.37
CA ALA A 63 12.39 22.22 -15.49
C ALA A 63 12.53 22.75 -16.93
N THR A 64 13.52 22.25 -17.67
CA THR A 64 13.76 22.63 -19.08
C THR A 64 13.29 21.56 -20.07
N ASN A 65 13.20 20.30 -19.64
CA ASN A 65 12.82 19.15 -20.46
C ASN A 65 11.69 18.33 -19.80
N PRO A 66 10.49 18.87 -19.67
CA PRO A 66 9.42 18.26 -18.87
C PRO A 66 8.89 16.94 -19.44
N ALA A 67 9.17 16.62 -20.70
CA ALA A 67 8.71 15.40 -21.37
C ALA A 67 9.71 14.23 -21.31
N ARG A 68 10.83 14.35 -20.59
CA ARG A 68 11.83 13.27 -20.45
C ARG A 68 11.29 12.15 -19.56
N VAL A 69 10.79 11.07 -20.17
CA VAL A 69 10.24 9.89 -19.50
C VAL A 69 11.26 9.18 -18.61
N ASP A 70 12.48 9.02 -19.11
CA ASP A 70 13.60 8.40 -18.42
C ASP A 70 13.99 9.18 -17.15
N VAL A 71 14.06 10.53 -17.23
CA VAL A 71 14.35 11.38 -16.08
C VAL A 71 13.22 11.28 -15.03
N ARG A 72 11.96 11.29 -15.45
CA ARG A 72 10.81 11.10 -14.53
C ARG A 72 10.83 9.74 -13.86
N SER A 73 11.14 8.69 -14.60
CA SER A 73 11.27 7.34 -14.06
C SER A 73 12.36 7.26 -12.99
N ASN A 74 13.53 7.83 -13.26
CA ASN A 74 14.64 7.85 -12.32
C ASN A 74 14.36 8.74 -11.10
N LEU A 75 13.67 9.87 -11.29
CA LEU A 75 13.20 10.70 -10.18
C LEU A 75 12.21 9.94 -9.29
N GLY A 76 11.27 9.21 -9.88
CA GLY A 76 10.36 8.33 -9.15
C GLY A 76 11.10 7.26 -8.36
N ALA A 77 12.14 6.64 -8.95
CA ALA A 77 12.97 5.67 -8.26
C ALA A 77 13.75 6.28 -7.10
N ALA A 78 14.30 7.49 -7.27
CA ALA A 78 14.99 8.22 -6.21
C ALA A 78 14.03 8.57 -5.05
N TYR A 79 12.81 9.02 -5.36
CA TYR A 79 11.78 9.25 -4.34
C TYR A 79 11.38 7.95 -3.62
N SER A 80 11.22 6.84 -4.35
CA SER A 80 10.91 5.54 -3.75
C SER A 80 12.02 5.09 -2.79
N ALA A 81 13.29 5.27 -3.16
CA ALA A 81 14.43 4.94 -2.30
C ALA A 81 14.50 5.83 -1.04
N LEU A 82 13.99 7.06 -1.11
CA LEU A 82 13.84 7.97 0.04
C LEU A 82 12.59 7.67 0.89
N GLY A 83 11.78 6.68 0.53
CA GLY A 83 10.49 6.41 1.20
C GLY A 83 9.39 7.44 0.87
N ARG A 84 9.62 8.34 -0.08
CA ARG A 84 8.68 9.35 -0.54
C ARG A 84 7.76 8.78 -1.64
N TYR A 85 6.97 7.78 -1.27
CA TYR A 85 6.22 6.97 -2.24
C TYR A 85 5.16 7.77 -3.00
N GLU A 86 4.53 8.75 -2.36
CA GLU A 86 3.52 9.61 -3.00
C GLU A 86 4.12 10.47 -4.10
N ASP A 87 5.32 11.04 -3.87
CA ASP A 87 6.06 11.79 -4.89
C ASP A 87 6.50 10.86 -6.04
N ALA A 88 6.96 9.65 -5.73
CA ALA A 88 7.30 8.64 -6.73
C ALA A 88 6.10 8.28 -7.62
N ILE A 89 4.95 8.05 -7.02
CA ILE A 89 3.67 7.77 -7.71
C ILE A 89 3.34 8.89 -8.70
N GLN A 90 3.48 10.15 -8.29
CA GLN A 90 3.20 11.28 -9.18
C GLN A 90 4.14 11.31 -10.40
N GLU A 91 5.44 11.09 -10.20
CA GLU A 91 6.39 11.10 -11.32
C GLU A 91 6.19 9.90 -12.25
N TYR A 92 5.94 8.70 -11.73
CA TYR A 92 5.62 7.54 -12.58
C TYR A 92 4.30 7.74 -13.36
N LYS A 93 3.28 8.32 -12.74
CA LYS A 93 2.04 8.67 -13.46
C LYS A 93 2.28 9.67 -14.58
N ARG A 94 3.07 10.73 -14.33
CA ARG A 94 3.44 11.70 -15.35
C ARG A 94 4.24 11.06 -16.49
N ALA A 95 5.14 10.13 -16.17
CA ALA A 95 5.87 9.37 -17.18
C ALA A 95 4.95 8.51 -18.05
N LEU A 96 3.98 7.82 -17.43
CA LEU A 96 3.00 6.98 -18.14
C LEU A 96 1.96 7.77 -18.94
N VAL A 97 1.74 9.05 -18.65
CA VAL A 97 0.95 9.94 -19.52
C VAL A 97 1.67 10.18 -20.85
N ILE A 98 3.00 10.21 -20.84
CA ILE A 98 3.82 10.45 -22.03
C ILE A 98 4.06 9.12 -22.79
N ASP A 99 4.39 8.05 -22.07
CA ASP A 99 4.66 6.72 -22.61
C ASP A 99 3.80 5.68 -21.85
N SER A 100 2.55 5.54 -22.27
CA SER A 100 1.56 4.65 -21.63
C SER A 100 1.88 3.16 -21.78
N GLY A 101 2.73 2.80 -22.76
CA GLY A 101 3.17 1.44 -23.04
C GLY A 101 4.37 0.99 -22.23
N ASN A 102 4.92 1.83 -21.36
CA ASN A 102 6.13 1.50 -20.60
C ASN A 102 5.82 0.63 -19.38
N TYR A 103 5.84 -0.67 -19.60
CA TYR A 103 5.52 -1.64 -18.54
C TYR A 103 6.54 -1.67 -17.39
N ALA A 104 7.80 -1.29 -17.64
CA ALA A 104 8.79 -1.17 -16.57
C ALA A 104 8.41 -0.03 -15.59
N ILE A 105 7.99 1.12 -16.10
CA ILE A 105 7.50 2.24 -15.28
C ILE A 105 6.19 1.84 -14.59
N ARG A 106 5.30 1.10 -15.26
CA ARG A 106 4.05 0.60 -14.68
C ARG A 106 4.31 -0.32 -13.50
N PHE A 107 5.26 -1.23 -13.61
CA PHE A 107 5.68 -2.09 -12.51
C PHE A 107 6.25 -1.28 -11.33
N ASN A 108 7.11 -0.30 -11.60
CA ASN A 108 7.64 0.59 -10.56
C ASN A 108 6.54 1.43 -9.89
N LEU A 109 5.54 1.90 -10.66
CA LEU A 109 4.35 2.56 -10.12
C LEU A 109 3.57 1.62 -9.18
N ALA A 110 3.36 0.37 -9.61
CA ALA A 110 2.68 -0.62 -8.78
C ALA A 110 3.43 -0.89 -7.46
N LEU A 111 4.76 -1.01 -7.52
CA LEU A 111 5.59 -1.16 -6.32
C LEU A 111 5.55 0.09 -5.42
N ALA A 112 5.52 1.29 -5.99
CA ALA A 112 5.36 2.52 -5.22
C ALA A 112 3.99 2.59 -4.53
N TYR A 113 2.92 2.21 -5.21
CA TYR A 113 1.59 2.05 -4.61
C TYR A 113 1.59 1.00 -3.49
N TYR A 114 2.22 -0.17 -3.73
CA TYR A 114 2.34 -1.22 -2.72
C TYR A 114 3.07 -0.73 -1.46
N LYS A 115 4.18 -0.01 -1.63
CA LYS A 115 4.96 0.57 -0.52
C LYS A 115 4.22 1.69 0.21
N ALA A 116 3.38 2.45 -0.49
CA ALA A 116 2.47 3.41 0.10
C ALA A 116 1.23 2.74 0.76
N ALA A 117 1.11 1.41 0.67
CA ALA A 117 -0.04 0.60 1.05
C ALA A 117 -1.36 1.02 0.38
N TRP A 118 -1.29 1.50 -0.84
CA TRP A 118 -2.43 1.72 -1.72
C TRP A 118 -2.68 0.44 -2.52
N PHE A 119 -3.16 -0.58 -1.80
CA PHE A 119 -3.18 -1.96 -2.31
C PHE A 119 -4.14 -2.14 -3.49
N THR A 120 -5.23 -1.39 -3.54
CA THR A 120 -6.18 -1.42 -4.67
C THR A 120 -5.53 -0.93 -5.96
N GLU A 121 -4.83 0.20 -5.90
CA GLU A 121 -4.12 0.78 -7.03
C GLU A 121 -2.91 -0.08 -7.43
N ALA A 122 -2.20 -0.62 -6.44
CA ALA A 122 -1.09 -1.54 -6.70
C ALA A 122 -1.58 -2.78 -7.45
N ALA A 123 -2.66 -3.42 -7.00
CA ALA A 123 -3.25 -4.59 -7.63
C ALA A 123 -3.66 -4.29 -9.08
N ALA A 124 -4.33 -3.16 -9.33
CA ALA A 124 -4.77 -2.78 -10.66
C ALA A 124 -3.60 -2.56 -11.64
N GLU A 125 -2.49 -1.97 -11.21
CA GLU A 125 -1.32 -1.79 -12.07
C GLU A 125 -0.51 -3.10 -12.25
N LEU A 126 -0.47 -3.97 -11.21
CA LEU A 126 0.14 -5.31 -11.32
C LEU A 126 -0.63 -6.21 -12.29
N GLU A 127 -1.96 -6.21 -12.25
CA GLU A 127 -2.80 -6.97 -13.21
C GLU A 127 -2.51 -6.55 -14.65
N LYS A 128 -2.41 -5.24 -14.92
CA LYS A 128 -2.05 -4.73 -16.25
C LYS A 128 -0.64 -5.15 -16.66
N PHE A 129 0.32 -5.11 -15.73
CA PHE A 129 1.69 -5.53 -15.98
C PHE A 129 1.78 -7.03 -16.32
N ILE A 130 1.15 -7.88 -15.49
CA ILE A 130 1.15 -9.35 -15.66
C ILE A 130 0.50 -9.74 -17.01
N ALA A 131 -0.59 -9.09 -17.39
CA ALA A 131 -1.28 -9.34 -18.64
C ALA A 131 -0.41 -8.98 -19.86
N ALA A 132 0.40 -7.93 -19.76
CA ALA A 132 1.21 -7.42 -20.86
C ALA A 132 2.59 -8.10 -21.00
N VAL A 133 3.15 -8.57 -19.89
CA VAL A 133 4.49 -9.17 -19.82
C VAL A 133 4.40 -10.57 -19.18
N PRO A 134 3.80 -11.55 -19.85
CA PRO A 134 3.64 -12.90 -19.28
C PRO A 134 4.95 -13.70 -19.27
N ASN A 135 5.03 -14.66 -18.34
CA ASN A 135 6.07 -15.72 -18.33
C ASN A 135 7.52 -15.21 -18.16
N THR A 136 7.73 -14.17 -17.38
CA THR A 136 9.07 -13.71 -17.00
C THR A 136 9.29 -13.86 -15.48
N PRO A 137 10.56 -13.90 -15.01
CA PRO A 137 10.85 -13.89 -13.57
C PRO A 137 10.24 -12.66 -12.87
N GLN A 138 10.17 -11.52 -13.56
CA GLN A 138 9.57 -10.30 -13.04
C GLN A 138 8.05 -10.46 -12.89
N THR A 139 7.40 -11.17 -13.81
CA THR A 139 5.97 -11.49 -13.72
C THR A 139 5.68 -12.42 -12.54
N ALA A 140 6.52 -13.42 -12.28
CA ALA A 140 6.37 -14.28 -11.10
C ALA A 140 6.46 -13.47 -9.80
N ASN A 141 7.40 -12.53 -9.70
CA ASN A 141 7.47 -11.60 -8.56
C ASN A 141 6.22 -10.70 -8.48
N ALA A 142 5.77 -10.16 -9.60
CA ALA A 142 4.56 -9.35 -9.67
C ALA A 142 3.31 -10.11 -9.19
N GLN A 143 3.21 -11.41 -9.51
CA GLN A 143 2.11 -12.28 -9.05
C GLN A 143 2.12 -12.44 -7.51
N LEU A 144 3.29 -12.60 -6.88
CA LEU A 144 3.38 -12.68 -5.42
C LEU A 144 3.02 -11.35 -4.76
N VAL A 145 3.47 -10.22 -5.32
CA VAL A 145 3.09 -8.88 -4.81
C VAL A 145 1.59 -8.63 -4.99
N LEU A 146 1.01 -9.04 -6.12
CA LEU A 146 -0.44 -8.98 -6.36
C LEU A 146 -1.21 -9.82 -5.34
N ALA A 147 -0.76 -11.03 -5.08
CA ALA A 147 -1.38 -11.91 -4.09
C ALA A 147 -1.31 -11.30 -2.68
N ASP A 148 -0.20 -10.68 -2.28
CA ASP A 148 -0.12 -9.97 -0.98
C ASP A 148 -1.09 -8.78 -0.93
N CYS A 149 -1.21 -7.99 -2.01
CA CYS A 149 -2.23 -6.94 -2.09
C CYS A 149 -3.64 -7.53 -1.89
N GLN A 150 -3.96 -8.62 -2.58
CA GLN A 150 -5.28 -9.26 -2.53
C GLN A 150 -5.58 -9.87 -1.16
N VAL A 151 -4.60 -10.47 -0.47
CA VAL A 151 -4.73 -10.91 0.94
C VAL A 151 -5.09 -9.73 1.82
N ARG A 152 -4.39 -8.62 1.69
CA ARG A 152 -4.64 -7.40 2.49
C ARG A 152 -5.98 -6.75 2.19
N LEU A 153 -6.50 -6.92 0.97
CA LEU A 153 -7.83 -6.46 0.56
C LEU A 153 -8.96 -7.44 0.96
N GLY A 154 -8.61 -8.64 1.48
CA GLY A 154 -9.58 -9.68 1.79
C GLY A 154 -10.11 -10.44 0.56
N GLU A 155 -9.43 -10.33 -0.59
CA GLU A 155 -9.81 -10.99 -1.85
C GLU A 155 -9.26 -12.43 -1.92
N TYR A 156 -9.48 -13.20 -0.86
CA TYR A 156 -8.86 -14.52 -0.64
C TYR A 156 -9.09 -15.52 -1.78
N LYS A 157 -10.28 -15.55 -2.38
CA LYS A 157 -10.61 -16.49 -3.48
C LYS A 157 -9.71 -16.28 -4.69
N LYS A 158 -9.43 -15.02 -5.06
CA LYS A 158 -8.51 -14.71 -6.16
C LYS A 158 -7.10 -15.23 -5.90
N VAL A 159 -6.62 -15.09 -4.66
CA VAL A 159 -5.31 -15.60 -4.25
C VAL A 159 -5.26 -17.13 -4.33
N ILE A 160 -6.29 -17.81 -3.83
CA ILE A 160 -6.38 -19.28 -3.86
C ILE A 160 -6.36 -19.78 -5.30
N GLU A 161 -7.16 -19.20 -6.19
CA GLU A 161 -7.18 -19.55 -7.62
C GLU A 161 -5.82 -19.36 -8.30
N ALA A 162 -5.17 -18.22 -8.03
CA ALA A 162 -3.90 -17.87 -8.66
C ALA A 162 -2.71 -18.70 -8.14
N LEU A 163 -2.65 -18.94 -6.81
CA LEU A 163 -1.47 -19.51 -6.18
C LEU A 163 -1.53 -21.04 -6.00
N SER A 164 -2.72 -21.67 -5.95
CA SER A 164 -2.79 -23.14 -5.76
C SER A 164 -2.02 -23.92 -6.81
N PRO A 165 -2.14 -23.63 -8.13
CA PRO A 165 -1.37 -24.35 -9.14
C PRO A 165 0.16 -24.15 -9.02
N LEU A 166 0.57 -22.96 -8.57
CA LEU A 166 1.98 -22.61 -8.37
C LEU A 166 2.57 -23.30 -7.14
N ALA A 167 1.77 -23.45 -6.08
CA ALA A 167 2.19 -24.13 -4.86
C ALA A 167 2.43 -25.64 -5.05
N ASP A 168 1.72 -26.24 -5.99
CA ASP A 168 1.95 -27.64 -6.37
C ASP A 168 3.25 -27.80 -7.18
N ALA A 169 3.58 -26.81 -8.00
CA ALA A 169 4.79 -26.81 -8.82
C ALA A 169 6.06 -26.44 -8.04
N ASP A 170 5.99 -25.53 -7.06
CA ASP A 170 7.10 -25.05 -6.24
C ASP A 170 6.76 -25.18 -4.74
N SER A 171 6.85 -26.38 -4.23
CA SER A 171 6.52 -26.71 -2.84
C SER A 171 7.49 -26.11 -1.81
N GLY A 172 8.66 -25.61 -2.23
CA GLY A 172 9.68 -25.01 -1.38
C GLY A 172 9.53 -23.50 -1.20
N ASN A 173 8.67 -22.85 -1.95
CA ASN A 173 8.51 -21.40 -1.93
C ASN A 173 7.70 -20.95 -0.70
N ARG A 174 8.40 -20.46 0.31
CA ARG A 174 7.80 -20.04 1.60
C ARG A 174 6.84 -18.86 1.46
N THR A 175 7.21 -17.87 0.65
CA THR A 175 6.36 -16.69 0.43
C THR A 175 5.04 -17.10 -0.21
N LEU A 176 5.10 -17.96 -1.22
CA LEU A 176 3.91 -18.51 -1.87
C LEU A 176 3.06 -19.34 -0.90
N ALA A 177 3.70 -20.23 -0.11
CA ALA A 177 3.01 -21.04 0.88
C ALA A 177 2.35 -20.16 1.95
N TYR A 178 3.02 -19.12 2.45
CA TYR A 178 2.46 -18.19 3.41
C TYR A 178 1.24 -17.43 2.87
N LEU A 179 1.35 -16.88 1.65
CA LEU A 179 0.24 -16.14 1.02
C LEU A 179 -0.96 -17.04 0.77
N LEU A 180 -0.74 -18.25 0.25
CA LEU A 180 -1.80 -19.23 0.02
C LEU A 180 -2.43 -19.68 1.34
N GLY A 181 -1.63 -20.00 2.36
CA GLY A 181 -2.10 -20.36 3.69
C GLY A 181 -2.93 -19.26 4.33
N SER A 182 -2.46 -18.02 4.26
CA SER A 182 -3.19 -16.84 4.74
C SER A 182 -4.54 -16.68 4.04
N ALA A 183 -4.58 -16.87 2.74
CA ALA A 183 -5.82 -16.79 1.96
C ALA A 183 -6.80 -17.93 2.28
N LEU A 184 -6.31 -19.15 2.43
CA LEU A 184 -7.13 -20.32 2.80
C LEU A 184 -7.76 -20.15 4.19
N ILE A 185 -6.97 -19.69 5.17
CA ILE A 185 -7.46 -19.41 6.52
C ILE A 185 -8.47 -18.26 6.49
N GLY A 186 -8.16 -17.18 5.75
CA GLY A 186 -9.06 -16.04 5.61
C GLY A 186 -10.38 -16.35 4.91
N ASP A 187 -10.40 -17.33 3.97
CA ASP A 187 -11.60 -17.84 3.30
C ASP A 187 -12.34 -18.93 4.12
N GLY A 188 -11.83 -19.29 5.29
CA GLY A 188 -12.42 -20.32 6.18
C GLY A 188 -12.09 -21.77 5.79
N GLN A 189 -11.19 -21.99 4.84
CA GLN A 189 -10.75 -23.35 4.43
C GLN A 189 -9.64 -23.86 5.37
N LEU A 190 -9.97 -24.04 6.66
CA LEU A 190 -9.01 -24.27 7.74
C LEU A 190 -8.19 -25.56 7.55
N ASP A 191 -8.82 -26.67 7.10
CA ASP A 191 -8.09 -27.94 6.87
C ASP A 191 -6.99 -27.81 5.81
N LYS A 192 -7.28 -27.05 4.73
CA LYS A 192 -6.28 -26.78 3.71
C LYS A 192 -5.20 -25.82 4.20
N GLY A 193 -5.57 -24.83 5.00
CA GLY A 193 -4.64 -23.94 5.69
C GLY A 193 -3.69 -24.73 6.59
N GLN A 194 -4.21 -25.68 7.38
CA GLN A 194 -3.42 -26.59 8.22
C GLN A 194 -2.42 -27.41 7.39
N ALA A 195 -2.83 -27.94 6.26
CA ALA A 195 -1.94 -28.69 5.39
C ALA A 195 -0.73 -27.86 4.86
N ILE A 196 -0.96 -26.55 4.62
CA ILE A 196 0.12 -25.61 4.28
C ILE A 196 1.07 -25.41 5.47
N ILE A 197 0.53 -25.24 6.69
CA ILE A 197 1.31 -25.09 7.92
C ILE A 197 2.19 -26.31 8.15
N ASP A 198 1.61 -27.53 8.07
CA ASP A 198 2.34 -28.78 8.23
C ASP A 198 3.47 -28.92 7.21
N ARG A 199 3.26 -28.42 5.99
CA ARG A 199 4.30 -28.37 4.96
C ARG A 199 5.43 -27.41 5.33
N LEU A 200 5.10 -26.21 5.82
CA LEU A 200 6.11 -25.22 6.24
C LEU A 200 6.95 -25.76 7.40
N PHE A 201 6.34 -26.35 8.43
CA PHE A 201 7.06 -26.93 9.56
C PHE A 201 7.95 -28.14 9.22
N ARG A 202 7.64 -28.88 8.14
CA ARG A 202 8.50 -29.99 7.70
C ARG A 202 9.88 -29.55 7.27
N HIS A 203 10.05 -28.31 6.86
CA HIS A 203 11.33 -27.80 6.36
C HIS A 203 12.15 -27.13 7.47
N GLU A 204 11.53 -26.35 8.30
CA GLU A 204 12.14 -25.68 9.47
C GLU A 204 11.11 -25.01 10.35
N ASP A 205 11.53 -24.60 11.55
CA ASP A 205 10.78 -23.74 12.46
C ASP A 205 10.71 -22.33 11.85
N SER A 206 9.54 -21.91 11.36
CA SER A 206 9.39 -20.65 10.62
C SER A 206 8.35 -19.70 11.24
N ALA A 207 8.68 -18.41 11.24
CA ALA A 207 7.78 -17.38 11.74
C ALA A 207 6.44 -17.35 10.98
N GLU A 208 6.47 -17.62 9.69
CA GLU A 208 5.28 -17.69 8.83
C GLU A 208 4.35 -18.83 9.25
N ALA A 209 4.90 -20.01 9.54
CA ALA A 209 4.12 -21.15 9.99
C ALA A 209 3.48 -20.89 11.36
N HIS A 210 4.22 -20.28 12.31
CA HIS A 210 3.68 -19.87 13.61
C HIS A 210 2.56 -18.84 13.49
N LEU A 211 2.67 -17.85 12.58
CA LEU A 211 1.58 -16.91 12.34
C LEU A 211 0.32 -17.59 11.80
N LEU A 212 0.47 -18.52 10.86
CA LEU A 212 -0.68 -19.24 10.31
C LEU A 212 -1.33 -20.14 11.36
N MET A 213 -0.53 -20.91 12.12
CA MET A 213 -1.01 -21.75 13.23
C MET A 213 -1.78 -20.93 14.25
N GLY A 214 -1.18 -19.84 14.71
CA GLY A 214 -1.83 -18.98 15.67
C GLY A 214 -3.11 -18.33 15.14
N SER A 215 -3.20 -18.08 13.83
CA SER A 215 -4.45 -17.57 13.22
C SER A 215 -5.58 -18.61 13.32
N ILE A 216 -5.29 -19.88 13.10
CA ILE A 216 -6.28 -20.96 13.30
C ILE A 216 -6.67 -21.07 14.77
N LEU A 217 -5.69 -21.04 15.70
CA LEU A 217 -5.96 -21.11 17.13
C LEU A 217 -6.83 -19.94 17.61
N LEU A 218 -6.59 -18.74 17.08
CA LEU A 218 -7.41 -17.58 17.43
C LEU A 218 -8.85 -17.70 16.89
N LEU A 219 -9.05 -18.30 15.72
CA LEU A 219 -10.39 -18.62 15.19
C LEU A 219 -11.08 -19.72 16.00
N ALA A 220 -10.32 -20.66 16.56
CA ALA A 220 -10.80 -21.69 17.47
C ALA A 220 -11.03 -21.18 18.91
N ASP A 221 -10.89 -19.86 19.16
CA ASP A 221 -11.00 -19.20 20.46
C ASP A 221 -9.93 -19.62 21.49
N ASP A 222 -8.83 -20.24 21.04
CA ASP A 222 -7.67 -20.58 21.88
C ASP A 222 -6.61 -19.48 21.85
N ALA A 223 -6.93 -18.37 22.47
CA ALA A 223 -6.05 -17.20 22.52
C ALA A 223 -4.73 -17.45 23.32
N GLN A 224 -4.74 -18.39 24.26
CA GLN A 224 -3.51 -18.71 25.03
C GLN A 224 -2.48 -19.47 24.19
N SER A 225 -2.92 -20.45 23.42
CA SER A 225 -2.03 -21.15 22.48
C SER A 225 -1.61 -20.21 21.34
N ALA A 226 -2.53 -19.38 20.82
CA ALA A 226 -2.22 -18.36 19.84
C ALA A 226 -1.15 -17.36 20.31
N LEU A 227 -1.10 -17.05 21.63
CA LEU A 227 -0.07 -16.17 22.20
C LEU A 227 1.32 -16.80 22.10
N LYS A 228 1.45 -18.11 22.37
CA LYS A 228 2.73 -18.82 22.26
C LYS A 228 3.25 -18.80 20.82
N GLU A 229 2.36 -19.04 19.88
CA GLU A 229 2.69 -19.00 18.45
C GLU A 229 3.12 -17.59 18.02
N ALA A 230 2.42 -16.54 18.48
CA ALA A 230 2.80 -15.16 18.22
C ALA A 230 4.17 -14.79 18.76
N GLN A 231 4.47 -15.18 19.99
CA GLN A 231 5.76 -14.96 20.62
C GLN A 231 6.88 -15.67 19.87
N ARG A 232 6.64 -16.93 19.46
CA ARG A 232 7.61 -17.68 18.67
C ARG A 232 7.87 -17.07 17.30
N ALA A 233 6.82 -16.60 16.62
CA ALA A 233 6.97 -15.87 15.37
C ALA A 233 7.80 -14.60 15.51
N LEU A 234 7.59 -13.83 16.60
CA LEU A 234 8.36 -12.62 16.91
C LEU A 234 9.83 -12.92 17.22
N GLU A 235 10.13 -14.03 17.93
CA GLU A 235 11.51 -14.48 18.20
C GLU A 235 12.25 -14.84 16.91
N LEU A 236 11.58 -15.57 16.01
CA LEU A 236 12.17 -16.05 14.77
C LEU A 236 12.36 -14.91 13.73
N ASN A 237 11.36 -14.04 13.60
CA ASN A 237 11.43 -12.91 12.65
C ASN A 237 10.62 -11.70 13.14
N PRO A 238 11.23 -10.82 13.98
CA PRO A 238 10.55 -9.64 14.49
C PRO A 238 10.19 -8.59 13.40
N LYS A 239 10.75 -8.76 12.20
CA LYS A 239 10.49 -7.88 11.04
C LYS A 239 9.52 -8.49 10.01
N LEU A 240 8.98 -9.68 10.31
CA LEU A 240 7.96 -10.27 9.46
C LEU A 240 6.77 -9.31 9.35
N PRO A 241 6.32 -8.94 8.16
CA PRO A 241 5.18 -8.03 7.99
C PRO A 241 3.95 -8.53 8.77
N THR A 242 3.28 -7.62 9.46
CA THR A 242 2.06 -7.86 10.26
C THR A 242 2.25 -8.69 11.55
N VAL A 243 3.46 -9.14 11.87
CA VAL A 243 3.68 -9.96 13.07
C VAL A 243 3.30 -9.23 14.36
N GLN A 244 3.63 -7.94 14.46
CA GLN A 244 3.27 -7.11 15.61
C GLN A 244 1.76 -6.82 15.66
N ALA A 245 1.12 -6.58 14.50
CA ALA A 245 -0.33 -6.41 14.41
C ALA A 245 -1.04 -7.67 14.90
N TRP A 246 -0.57 -8.83 14.47
CA TRP A 246 -1.15 -10.11 14.85
C TRP A 246 -0.96 -10.39 16.35
N TYR A 247 0.23 -10.17 16.90
CA TYR A 247 0.50 -10.26 18.34
C TYR A 247 -0.43 -9.32 19.14
N GLY A 248 -0.62 -8.08 18.66
CA GLY A 248 -1.54 -7.12 19.27
C GLY A 248 -3.00 -7.61 19.30
N ARG A 249 -3.47 -8.27 18.23
CA ARG A 249 -4.81 -8.88 18.18
C ARG A 249 -4.98 -10.00 19.22
N VAL A 250 -3.99 -10.86 19.38
CA VAL A 250 -4.01 -11.92 20.40
C VAL A 250 -4.05 -11.33 21.80
N LEU A 251 -3.21 -10.33 22.09
CA LEU A 251 -3.22 -9.62 23.37
C LEU A 251 -4.56 -8.96 23.67
N MET A 252 -5.16 -8.31 22.66
CA MET A 252 -6.49 -7.72 22.79
C MET A 252 -7.55 -8.77 23.11
N ARG A 253 -7.49 -9.96 22.50
CA ARG A 253 -8.39 -11.09 22.81
C ARG A 253 -8.22 -11.59 24.24
N LEU A 254 -7.00 -11.53 24.78
CA LEU A 254 -6.69 -11.89 26.17
C LEU A 254 -6.99 -10.77 27.18
N GLY A 255 -7.42 -9.60 26.72
CA GLY A 255 -7.72 -8.43 27.55
C GLY A 255 -6.50 -7.58 27.94
N ASP A 256 -5.29 -7.90 27.46
CA ASP A 256 -4.08 -7.10 27.71
C ASP A 256 -4.01 -5.92 26.72
N THR A 257 -4.95 -4.97 26.91
CA THR A 257 -5.13 -3.85 25.98
C THR A 257 -3.94 -2.89 25.92
N GLU A 258 -3.19 -2.75 27.03
CA GLU A 258 -2.02 -1.87 27.07
C GLU A 258 -0.90 -2.43 26.19
N LYS A 259 -0.57 -3.71 26.34
CA LYS A 259 0.44 -4.34 25.46
C LYS A 259 -0.04 -4.43 24.02
N ALA A 260 -1.33 -4.64 23.80
CA ALA A 260 -1.90 -4.61 22.44
C ALA A 260 -1.69 -3.25 21.75
N LYS A 261 -1.94 -2.13 22.45
CA LYS A 261 -1.66 -0.78 21.93
C LYS A 261 -0.19 -0.58 21.58
N VAL A 262 0.72 -1.08 22.41
CA VAL A 262 2.17 -1.02 22.14
C VAL A 262 2.51 -1.81 20.86
N ALA A 263 2.00 -3.03 20.73
CA ALA A 263 2.25 -3.87 19.57
C ALA A 263 1.71 -3.22 18.26
N PHE A 264 0.50 -2.69 18.27
CA PHE A 264 -0.06 -1.97 17.11
C PHE A 264 0.76 -0.72 16.76
N LYS A 265 1.20 0.07 17.75
CA LYS A 265 2.08 1.23 17.50
C LYS A 265 3.43 0.80 16.93
N THR A 266 3.97 -0.33 17.35
CA THR A 266 5.23 -0.89 16.83
C THR A 266 5.08 -1.29 15.35
N GLU A 267 3.97 -1.95 14.98
CA GLU A 267 3.67 -2.24 13.57
C GLU A 267 3.56 -0.95 12.75
N LEU A 268 2.80 0.04 13.26
CA LEU A 268 2.59 1.31 12.57
C LEU A 268 3.86 2.16 12.41
N ALA A 269 4.87 1.96 13.25
CA ALA A 269 6.17 2.61 13.11
C ALA A 269 6.95 2.09 11.89
N SER A 270 6.77 0.82 11.53
CA SER A 270 7.37 0.19 10.35
C SER A 270 6.46 0.24 9.12
N ASN A 271 5.15 0.17 9.33
CA ASN A 271 4.12 0.19 8.29
C ASN A 271 2.91 1.02 8.73
N ALA A 272 2.98 2.33 8.55
CA ALA A 272 1.90 3.27 8.91
C ALA A 272 0.54 2.92 8.27
N ASN A 273 0.55 2.06 7.26
CA ASN A 273 -0.62 1.67 6.48
C ASN A 273 -1.07 0.23 6.78
N ASP A 274 -0.65 -0.35 7.91
CA ASP A 274 -1.24 -1.60 8.36
C ASP A 274 -2.70 -1.37 8.77
N PHE A 275 -3.62 -2.07 8.08
CA PHE A 275 -5.05 -1.89 8.29
C PHE A 275 -5.49 -2.33 9.70
N ASP A 276 -5.06 -3.52 10.12
CA ASP A 276 -5.46 -4.10 11.40
C ASP A 276 -4.99 -3.24 12.56
N SER A 277 -3.73 -2.79 12.51
CA SER A 277 -3.18 -1.89 13.54
C SER A 277 -3.91 -0.55 13.62
N ASN A 278 -4.25 0.06 12.48
CA ASN A 278 -5.05 1.29 12.46
C ASN A 278 -6.46 1.05 13.02
N LEU A 279 -7.12 -0.04 12.62
CA LEU A 279 -8.46 -0.37 13.10
C LEU A 279 -8.47 -0.61 14.61
N TYR A 280 -7.67 -1.57 15.08
CA TYR A 280 -7.73 -2.01 16.47
C TYR A 280 -7.15 -0.99 17.46
N LEU A 281 -6.10 -0.26 17.08
CA LEU A 281 -5.62 0.86 17.89
C LEU A 281 -6.68 1.95 18.01
N GLY A 282 -7.37 2.29 16.92
CA GLY A 282 -8.50 3.23 16.95
C GLY A 282 -9.66 2.75 17.83
N VAL A 283 -9.96 1.45 17.85
CA VAL A 283 -10.97 0.85 18.73
C VAL A 283 -10.57 0.98 20.20
N LEU A 284 -9.32 0.63 20.54
CA LEU A 284 -8.80 0.72 21.92
C LEU A 284 -8.76 2.17 22.43
N LEU A 285 -8.28 3.10 21.61
CA LEU A 285 -8.27 4.53 21.95
C LEU A 285 -9.68 5.10 22.16
N ARG A 286 -10.67 4.63 21.38
CA ARG A 286 -12.08 5.00 21.60
C ARG A 286 -12.58 4.49 22.96
N GLN A 287 -12.21 3.28 23.37
CA GLN A 287 -12.56 2.74 24.70
C GLN A 287 -11.94 3.59 25.81
N ASP A 288 -10.71 4.06 25.61
CA ASP A 288 -10.00 4.97 26.53
C ASP A 288 -10.50 6.44 26.45
N LYS A 289 -11.54 6.73 25.66
CA LYS A 289 -12.10 8.06 25.40
C LYS A 289 -11.13 9.05 24.73
N GLN A 290 -10.05 8.56 24.12
CA GLN A 290 -9.12 9.37 23.33
C GLN A 290 -9.68 9.54 21.90
N LEU A 291 -10.81 10.28 21.80
CA LEU A 291 -11.64 10.29 20.59
C LEU A 291 -10.96 10.91 19.36
N ASP A 292 -10.09 11.90 19.54
CA ASP A 292 -9.41 12.56 18.41
C ASP A 292 -8.33 11.65 17.79
N GLU A 293 -7.56 10.98 18.64
CA GLU A 293 -6.59 9.99 18.15
C GLU A 293 -7.31 8.78 17.51
N ALA A 294 -8.34 8.25 18.16
CA ALA A 294 -9.16 7.16 17.64
C ALA A 294 -9.72 7.50 16.25
N ARG A 295 -10.23 8.73 16.07
CA ARG A 295 -10.71 9.22 14.78
C ARG A 295 -9.63 9.12 13.70
N SER A 296 -8.43 9.61 13.99
CA SER A 296 -7.33 9.65 13.02
C SER A 296 -6.96 8.25 12.52
N TYR A 297 -6.81 7.28 13.42
CA TYR A 297 -6.50 5.90 13.07
C TYR A 297 -7.65 5.21 12.31
N LEU A 298 -8.92 5.41 12.74
CA LEU A 298 -10.07 4.83 12.06
C LEU A 298 -10.31 5.44 10.67
N GLN A 299 -10.06 6.75 10.50
CA GLN A 299 -10.08 7.37 9.18
C GLN A 299 -9.01 6.76 8.27
N ARG A 300 -7.80 6.49 8.79
CA ARG A 300 -6.77 5.80 8.03
C ARG A 300 -7.19 4.37 7.67
N ALA A 301 -7.79 3.63 8.58
CA ALA A 301 -8.33 2.30 8.30
C ALA A 301 -9.36 2.33 7.15
N ILE A 302 -10.28 3.31 7.14
CA ILE A 302 -11.26 3.46 6.05
C ILE A 302 -10.59 3.83 4.73
N GLN A 303 -9.56 4.69 4.73
CA GLN A 303 -8.80 4.99 3.50
C GLN A 303 -8.17 3.74 2.91
N LEU A 304 -7.67 2.83 3.75
CA LEU A 304 -7.03 1.57 3.34
C LEU A 304 -8.05 0.54 2.83
N ARG A 305 -9.20 0.42 3.51
CA ARG A 305 -10.30 -0.49 3.14
C ARG A 305 -11.65 0.24 3.22
N PRO A 306 -12.06 0.95 2.17
CA PRO A 306 -13.23 1.83 2.22
C PRO A 306 -14.58 1.12 2.50
N ARG A 307 -14.69 -0.16 2.16
CA ARG A 307 -15.91 -0.94 2.34
C ARG A 307 -15.92 -1.78 3.61
N GLU A 308 -14.85 -1.73 4.40
CA GLU A 308 -14.78 -2.54 5.61
C GLU A 308 -15.78 -2.01 6.65
N GLN A 309 -16.69 -2.87 7.07
CA GLN A 309 -17.84 -2.49 7.88
C GLN A 309 -17.46 -2.07 9.30
N TYR A 310 -16.48 -2.75 9.93
CA TYR A 310 -16.10 -2.47 11.30
C TYR A 310 -15.36 -1.14 11.44
N ALA A 311 -14.50 -0.77 10.48
CA ALA A 311 -13.83 0.52 10.48
C ALA A 311 -14.85 1.68 10.39
N ARG A 312 -15.83 1.55 9.47
CA ARG A 312 -16.91 2.53 9.29
C ARG A 312 -17.80 2.62 10.54
N TYR A 313 -18.18 1.48 11.12
CA TYR A 313 -18.95 1.41 12.35
C TYR A 313 -18.21 2.07 13.52
N HIS A 314 -16.94 1.73 13.75
CA HIS A 314 -16.17 2.30 14.86
C HIS A 314 -15.91 3.80 14.69
N LEU A 315 -15.70 4.29 13.46
CA LEU A 315 -15.60 5.73 13.22
C LEU A 315 -16.94 6.44 13.50
N ALA A 316 -18.06 5.85 13.10
CA ALA A 316 -19.38 6.38 13.44
C ALA A 316 -19.60 6.42 14.97
N ALA A 317 -19.15 5.38 15.69
CA ALA A 317 -19.20 5.35 17.14
C ALA A 317 -18.33 6.45 17.78
N VAL A 318 -17.16 6.76 17.22
CA VAL A 318 -16.34 7.89 17.66
C VAL A 318 -17.07 9.22 17.44
N TYR A 319 -17.67 9.44 16.26
CA TYR A 319 -18.44 10.66 16.00
C TYR A 319 -19.65 10.79 16.94
N ALA A 320 -20.38 9.70 17.15
CA ALA A 320 -21.50 9.71 18.08
C ALA A 320 -21.05 10.03 19.53
N ALA A 321 -19.93 9.44 19.97
CA ALA A 321 -19.35 9.72 21.29
C ALA A 321 -18.85 11.17 21.42
N ALA A 322 -18.31 11.73 20.33
CA ALA A 322 -17.85 13.14 20.26
C ALA A 322 -19.00 14.16 20.13
N GLY A 323 -20.28 13.76 20.22
CA GLY A 323 -21.41 14.66 20.08
C GLY A 323 -21.67 15.13 18.64
N LYS A 324 -21.20 14.40 17.63
CA LYS A 324 -21.34 14.69 16.20
C LYS A 324 -22.22 13.64 15.49
N PRO A 325 -23.51 13.49 15.87
CA PRO A 325 -24.38 12.46 15.30
C PRO A 325 -24.61 12.63 13.79
N GLY A 326 -24.52 13.87 13.26
CA GLY A 326 -24.61 14.13 11.83
C GLY A 326 -23.49 13.51 11.02
N ASP A 327 -22.27 13.44 11.55
CA ASP A 327 -21.11 12.81 10.89
C ASP A 327 -21.18 11.27 10.99
N ALA A 328 -21.82 10.73 12.03
CA ALA A 328 -22.01 9.30 12.21
C ALA A 328 -23.05 8.70 11.25
N LEU A 329 -24.11 9.48 10.95
CA LEU A 329 -25.26 9.01 10.18
C LEU A 329 -24.92 8.38 8.82
N PRO A 330 -24.20 9.05 7.89
CA PRO A 330 -23.94 8.50 6.57
C PRO A 330 -23.07 7.23 6.61
N LEU A 331 -22.21 7.10 7.61
CA LEU A 331 -21.38 5.89 7.78
C LEU A 331 -22.24 4.69 8.15
N LEU A 332 -23.19 4.85 9.09
CA LEU A 332 -24.07 3.79 9.56
C LEU A 332 -25.10 3.39 8.50
N GLU A 333 -25.72 4.36 7.84
CA GLU A 333 -26.63 4.09 6.72
C GLU A 333 -25.93 3.32 5.60
N GLY A 334 -24.68 3.72 5.27
CA GLY A 334 -23.87 3.02 4.28
C GLY A 334 -23.50 1.59 4.70
N VAL A 335 -23.11 1.38 5.96
CA VAL A 335 -22.84 0.04 6.49
C VAL A 335 -24.08 -0.83 6.40
N LEU A 336 -25.24 -0.37 6.85
CA LEU A 336 -26.47 -1.16 6.88
C LEU A 336 -27.10 -1.39 5.50
N LYS A 337 -26.78 -0.56 4.53
CA LYS A 337 -27.15 -0.81 3.13
C LYS A 337 -26.43 -2.01 2.55
N GLU A 338 -25.17 -2.21 2.92
CA GLU A 338 -24.32 -3.31 2.45
C GLU A 338 -24.44 -4.55 3.35
N HIS A 339 -24.62 -4.34 4.66
CA HIS A 339 -24.66 -5.36 5.73
C HIS A 339 -25.87 -5.15 6.62
N GLY A 340 -27.06 -5.46 6.11
CA GLY A 340 -28.33 -5.21 6.78
C GLY A 340 -28.55 -6.01 8.08
N ASP A 341 -27.76 -7.03 8.32
CA ASP A 341 -27.74 -7.90 9.49
C ASP A 341 -26.79 -7.43 10.60
N PHE A 342 -26.02 -6.33 10.40
CA PHE A 342 -25.11 -5.81 11.41
C PHE A 342 -25.87 -5.11 12.54
N VAL A 343 -26.24 -5.88 13.56
CA VAL A 343 -27.12 -5.45 14.65
C VAL A 343 -26.52 -4.28 15.44
N GLU A 344 -25.23 -4.30 15.76
CA GLU A 344 -24.56 -3.24 16.53
C GLU A 344 -24.59 -1.89 15.80
N ALA A 345 -24.40 -1.91 14.47
CA ALA A 345 -24.53 -0.71 13.66
C ALA A 345 -25.96 -0.17 13.66
N ARG A 346 -26.98 -1.06 13.64
CA ARG A 346 -28.39 -0.70 13.70
C ARG A 346 -28.77 -0.10 15.04
N VAL A 347 -28.27 -0.66 16.15
CA VAL A 347 -28.47 -0.11 17.51
C VAL A 347 -27.89 1.30 17.60
N LEU A 348 -26.68 1.49 17.08
CA LEU A 348 -26.05 2.79 17.08
C LEU A 348 -26.81 3.80 16.19
N LEU A 349 -27.27 3.35 15.00
CA LEU A 349 -28.07 4.17 14.09
C LEU A 349 -29.36 4.68 14.75
N ALA A 350 -30.10 3.80 15.44
CA ALA A 350 -31.28 4.19 16.19
C ALA A 350 -30.97 5.31 17.21
N SER A 351 -29.86 5.15 17.96
CA SER A 351 -29.40 6.16 18.92
C SER A 351 -29.03 7.49 18.23
N VAL A 352 -28.38 7.42 17.06
CA VAL A 352 -28.01 8.60 16.24
C VAL A 352 -29.26 9.33 15.76
N TYR A 353 -30.28 8.62 15.26
CA TYR A 353 -31.55 9.23 14.87
C TYR A 353 -32.24 9.96 16.01
N TYR A 354 -32.32 9.36 17.21
CA TYR A 354 -32.91 10.05 18.39
C TYR A 354 -32.16 11.32 18.75
N ARG A 355 -30.81 11.33 18.67
CA ARG A 355 -30.01 12.53 18.94
C ARG A 355 -30.19 13.62 17.89
N LEU A 356 -30.60 13.26 16.68
CA LEU A 356 -30.92 14.16 15.57
C LEU A 356 -32.41 14.60 15.57
N ASN A 357 -33.17 14.27 16.60
CA ASN A 357 -34.62 14.49 16.69
C ASN A 357 -35.44 13.81 15.58
N ARG A 358 -34.89 12.77 14.96
CA ARG A 358 -35.55 11.93 13.94
C ARG A 358 -36.19 10.72 14.60
N LYS A 359 -37.19 10.94 15.45
CA LYS A 359 -37.79 9.92 16.31
C LYS A 359 -38.39 8.76 15.52
N ASP A 360 -39.13 9.05 14.45
CA ASP A 360 -39.79 8.01 13.63
C ASP A 360 -38.77 7.07 12.96
N ASP A 361 -37.62 7.61 12.56
CA ASP A 361 -36.53 6.81 12.00
C ASP A 361 -35.90 5.90 13.06
N GLY A 362 -35.67 6.44 14.27
CA GLY A 362 -35.16 5.68 15.40
C GLY A 362 -36.11 4.56 15.84
N ASP A 363 -37.41 4.82 15.86
CA ASP A 363 -38.44 3.82 16.20
C ASP A 363 -38.51 2.71 15.14
N ARG A 364 -38.35 3.04 13.84
CA ARG A 364 -38.25 2.03 12.75
C ARG A 364 -37.06 1.10 12.96
N GLU A 365 -35.87 1.64 13.22
CA GLU A 365 -34.69 0.81 13.45
C GLU A 365 -34.85 -0.09 14.69
N LYS A 366 -35.45 0.44 15.77
CA LYS A 366 -35.75 -0.31 16.99
C LYS A 366 -36.72 -1.47 16.72
N ALA A 367 -37.75 -1.27 15.91
CA ALA A 367 -38.68 -2.31 15.52
C ALA A 367 -37.99 -3.45 14.73
N ILE A 368 -37.05 -3.10 13.85
CA ILE A 368 -36.27 -4.09 13.11
C ILE A 368 -35.40 -4.92 14.07
N ILE A 369 -34.73 -4.28 15.05
CA ILE A 369 -33.93 -4.98 16.06
C ILE A 369 -34.80 -5.96 16.85
N GLN A 370 -35.98 -5.53 17.31
CA GLN A 370 -36.90 -6.37 18.08
C GLN A 370 -37.36 -7.59 17.28
N LYS A 371 -37.70 -7.38 15.99
CA LYS A 371 -38.08 -8.49 15.10
C LYS A 371 -36.94 -9.49 14.90
N SER A 372 -35.71 -8.98 14.63
CA SER A 372 -34.52 -9.84 14.45
C SER A 372 -34.24 -10.70 15.69
N ASN A 373 -34.37 -10.13 16.89
CA ASN A 373 -34.16 -10.83 18.15
C ASN A 373 -35.25 -11.91 18.36
N ALA A 374 -36.51 -11.61 18.04
CA ALA A 374 -37.61 -12.58 18.11
C ALA A 374 -37.41 -13.75 17.15
N ASP A 375 -36.98 -13.46 15.91
CA ASP A 375 -36.68 -14.47 14.87
C ASP A 375 -35.48 -15.36 15.28
N GLN A 376 -34.48 -14.82 15.96
CA GLN A 376 -33.37 -15.61 16.51
C GLN A 376 -33.78 -16.51 17.66
N GLN A 377 -34.62 -16.03 18.55
CA GLN A 377 -35.16 -16.85 19.67
C GLN A 377 -36.11 -17.94 19.22
N ALA A 378 -36.81 -17.74 18.09
CA ALA A 378 -37.73 -18.73 17.52
C ALA A 378 -37.03 -19.88 16.75
N LYS A 379 -35.73 -19.74 16.42
CA LYS A 379 -34.96 -20.81 15.76
C LYS A 379 -34.64 -21.93 16.76
N PRO A 380 -34.92 -23.19 16.45
CA PRO A 380 -34.52 -24.30 17.31
C PRO A 380 -32.99 -24.31 17.46
N PRO A 381 -32.46 -24.74 18.63
CA PRO A 381 -31.03 -24.86 18.82
C PRO A 381 -30.44 -25.74 17.71
N LYS A 382 -29.36 -25.28 17.08
CA LYS A 382 -28.61 -26.09 16.11
C LYS A 382 -28.23 -27.39 16.83
N GLN A 383 -28.75 -28.51 16.35
CA GLN A 383 -28.23 -29.80 16.76
C GLN A 383 -26.76 -29.89 16.36
N LEU A 384 -25.89 -30.05 17.37
CA LEU A 384 -24.45 -30.28 17.22
C LEU A 384 -24.18 -31.63 16.57
#